data_a6933d23f1f23eb1189184b35579e66b
#
_entry.id   a6933d23f1f23eb1189184b35579e66b
#
_cell.length_a   1.000
_cell.length_b   1.000
_cell.length_c   1.000
_cell.angle_alpha   90.00
_cell.angle_beta   90.00
_cell.angle_gamma   90.00
#
_symmetry.space_group_name_H-M   'P 1'
#
loop_
_entity.id
_entity.type
_entity.pdbx_description
1 polymer ?
#
loop_
_entity_poly.entity_id
_entity_poly.type
_entity_poly.pdbx_seq_one_letter_code
_entity_poly.pdbx_strand_id
1 'polypeptide(L)'
;FGIFKYVVILAVQLLQVFVAFIPGEPVEIFSGYMCGTVGGLLICELGATIGTIVIYKLVEKLGKKATDRVIGSKTYEKLKFLHNSASRDSFVFLLFFIPGTPKDVLTYLAPLLRVGVWRLTAITALARIPSVVSSTYVGANLSKGNLTFSLLVFAGTAVAGALGIVINDLILDRKTKKRKDKA
;
A
#
# COMPACT_ATOMS: atom_id res chain seq x y z
N PHE A 1 -16.09 24.67 2.40
CA PHE A 1 -15.78 23.40 1.69
C PHE A 1 -16.43 22.14 2.31
N GLY A 2 -17.15 22.23 3.44
CA GLY A 2 -18.02 21.21 4.01
C GLY A 2 -17.71 19.75 3.65
N ILE A 3 -18.75 19.00 3.32
CA ILE A 3 -18.68 17.58 2.95
C ILE A 3 -18.02 17.34 1.58
N PHE A 4 -18.02 18.34 0.69
CA PHE A 4 -17.49 18.23 -0.67
C PHE A 4 -15.98 17.85 -0.71
N LYS A 5 -15.18 18.39 0.22
CA LYS A 5 -13.77 18.03 0.32
C LYS A 5 -13.52 16.53 0.54
N TYR A 6 -14.35 15.89 1.34
CA TYR A 6 -14.23 14.44 1.61
C TYR A 6 -14.55 13.61 0.38
N VAL A 7 -15.55 14.03 -0.41
CA VAL A 7 -15.89 13.35 -1.67
C VAL A 7 -14.76 13.45 -2.68
N VAL A 8 -14.19 14.65 -2.83
CA VAL A 8 -13.06 14.87 -3.76
C VAL A 8 -11.84 14.03 -3.34
N ILE A 9 -11.48 14.05 -2.05
CA ILE A 9 -10.34 13.29 -1.56
C ILE A 9 -10.57 11.78 -1.73
N LEU A 10 -11.78 11.29 -1.44
CA LEU A 10 -12.13 9.89 -1.65
C LEU A 10 -12.00 9.50 -3.13
N ALA A 11 -12.46 10.34 -4.05
CA ALA A 11 -12.34 10.10 -5.48
C ALA A 11 -10.86 10.05 -5.93
N VAL A 12 -10.03 10.99 -5.44
CA VAL A 12 -8.59 11.01 -5.72
C VAL A 12 -7.91 9.77 -5.13
N GLN A 13 -8.26 9.37 -3.90
CA GLN A 13 -7.72 8.19 -3.26
C GLN A 13 -8.08 6.91 -4.02
N LEU A 14 -9.33 6.78 -4.48
CA LEU A 14 -9.73 5.65 -5.31
C LEU A 14 -8.95 5.62 -6.62
N LEU A 15 -8.85 6.77 -7.30
CA LEU A 15 -8.10 6.88 -8.56
C LEU A 15 -6.64 6.45 -8.36
N GLN A 16 -5.99 6.92 -7.29
CA GLN A 16 -4.60 6.58 -6.95
C GLN A 16 -4.43 5.07 -6.74
N VAL A 17 -5.34 4.42 -5.97
CA VAL A 17 -5.28 2.97 -5.72
C VAL A 17 -5.44 2.18 -7.03
N PHE A 18 -6.29 2.64 -7.96
CA PHE A 18 -6.43 2.03 -9.29
C PHE A 18 -5.19 2.23 -10.16
N VAL A 19 -4.54 3.38 -10.06
CA VAL A 19 -3.30 3.65 -10.78
C VAL A 19 -2.11 3.28 -9.90
N ALA A 20 -1.81 2.00 -9.80
CA ALA A 20 -0.84 1.40 -8.88
C ALA A 20 0.58 2.02 -8.89
N PHE A 21 0.91 2.85 -9.87
CA PHE A 21 2.21 3.55 -10.00
C PHE A 21 2.22 4.92 -9.31
N ILE A 22 1.07 5.46 -8.93
CA ILE A 22 1.00 6.73 -8.20
C ILE A 22 1.26 6.43 -6.73
N PRO A 23 2.31 7.03 -6.11
CA PRO A 23 2.54 6.86 -4.68
C PRO A 23 1.34 7.36 -3.87
N GLY A 24 0.93 6.60 -2.85
CA GLY A 24 -0.21 6.98 -1.99
C GLY A 24 0.11 8.11 -1.03
N GLU A 25 1.37 8.23 -0.62
CA GLU A 25 1.82 9.18 0.39
C GLU A 25 1.45 10.66 0.07
N PRO A 26 1.61 11.18 -1.16
CA PRO A 26 1.17 12.53 -1.50
C PRO A 26 -0.33 12.75 -1.28
N VAL A 27 -1.16 11.77 -1.62
CA VAL A 27 -2.63 11.85 -1.45
C VAL A 27 -2.98 11.80 0.03
N GLU A 28 -2.31 10.96 0.81
CA GLU A 28 -2.48 10.85 2.26
C GLU A 28 -2.08 12.16 2.97
N ILE A 29 -0.93 12.77 2.59
CA ILE A 29 -0.49 14.06 3.12
C ILE A 29 -1.49 15.16 2.77
N PHE A 30 -1.94 15.22 1.53
CA PHE A 30 -2.97 16.17 1.10
C PHE A 30 -4.28 15.99 1.84
N SER A 31 -4.69 14.74 2.06
CA SER A 31 -5.87 14.40 2.86
C SER A 31 -5.76 14.90 4.30
N GLY A 32 -4.60 14.71 4.93
CA GLY A 32 -4.29 15.24 6.26
C GLY A 32 -4.31 16.77 6.31
N TYR A 33 -3.76 17.42 5.28
CA TYR A 33 -3.78 18.88 5.15
C TYR A 33 -5.20 19.45 5.10
N MET A 34 -6.09 18.83 4.33
CA MET A 34 -7.47 19.29 4.12
C MET A 34 -8.44 18.89 5.23
N CYS A 35 -8.24 17.71 5.83
CA CYS A 35 -9.21 17.10 6.76
C CYS A 35 -8.68 16.87 8.17
N GLY A 36 -7.43 17.22 8.42
CA GLY A 36 -6.73 16.87 9.67
C GLY A 36 -6.34 15.40 9.73
N THR A 37 -5.59 15.02 10.77
CA THR A 37 -5.04 13.66 10.90
C THR A 37 -6.12 12.59 10.89
N VAL A 38 -7.13 12.72 11.75
CA VAL A 38 -8.18 11.70 11.90
C VAL A 38 -9.09 11.66 10.68
N GLY A 39 -9.55 12.81 10.19
CA GLY A 39 -10.40 12.88 9.00
C GLY A 39 -9.68 12.37 7.76
N GLY A 40 -8.41 12.72 7.58
CA GLY A 40 -7.55 12.21 6.52
C GLY A 40 -7.34 10.70 6.60
N LEU A 41 -7.02 10.18 7.79
CA LEU A 41 -6.89 8.74 8.03
C LEU A 41 -8.14 7.98 7.61
N LEU A 42 -9.31 8.39 8.12
CA LEU A 42 -10.56 7.68 7.86
C LEU A 42 -10.92 7.65 6.37
N ILE A 43 -10.74 8.77 5.66
CA ILE A 43 -11.07 8.84 4.23
C ILE A 43 -10.07 8.04 3.38
N CYS A 44 -8.78 8.06 3.71
CA CYS A 44 -7.75 7.28 3.02
C CYS A 44 -7.94 5.78 3.23
N GLU A 45 -8.22 5.34 4.47
CA GLU A 45 -8.50 3.93 4.78
C GLU A 45 -9.78 3.44 4.11
N LEU A 46 -10.84 4.26 4.09
CA LEU A 46 -12.07 3.94 3.38
C LEU A 46 -11.82 3.76 1.88
N GLY A 47 -11.10 4.71 1.26
CA GLY A 47 -10.75 4.65 -0.15
C GLY A 47 -9.86 3.45 -0.49
N ALA A 48 -8.84 3.17 0.32
CA ALA A 48 -7.97 2.01 0.16
C ALA A 48 -8.73 0.69 0.30
N THR A 49 -9.65 0.60 1.27
CA THR A 49 -10.50 -0.57 1.50
C THR A 49 -11.42 -0.84 0.32
N ILE A 50 -12.15 0.18 -0.14
CA ILE A 50 -13.04 0.08 -1.31
C ILE A 50 -12.23 -0.28 -2.55
N GLY A 51 -11.11 0.42 -2.79
CA GLY A 51 -10.21 0.18 -3.91
C GLY A 51 -9.67 -1.26 -3.92
N THR A 52 -9.25 -1.77 -2.77
CA THR A 52 -8.79 -3.16 -2.61
C THR A 52 -9.86 -4.16 -3.02
N ILE A 53 -11.10 -4.00 -2.56
CA ILE A 53 -12.21 -4.91 -2.89
C ILE A 53 -12.53 -4.87 -4.38
N VAL A 54 -12.58 -3.68 -4.97
CA VAL A 54 -12.90 -3.51 -6.40
C VAL A 54 -11.79 -4.08 -7.28
N ILE A 55 -10.53 -3.78 -6.98
CA ILE A 55 -9.37 -4.33 -7.70
C ILE A 55 -9.34 -5.85 -7.57
N TYR A 56 -9.56 -6.38 -6.37
CA TYR A 56 -9.59 -7.82 -6.16
C TYR A 56 -10.61 -8.50 -7.10
N LYS A 57 -11.86 -8.03 -7.10
CA LYS A 57 -12.92 -8.58 -7.95
C LYS A 57 -12.61 -8.40 -9.44
N LEU A 58 -12.01 -7.27 -9.82
CA LEU A 58 -11.59 -7.01 -11.19
C LEU A 58 -10.53 -8.02 -11.65
N VAL A 59 -9.51 -8.25 -10.84
CA VAL A 59 -8.44 -9.21 -11.14
C VAL A 59 -8.97 -10.64 -11.11
N GLU A 60 -9.85 -10.98 -10.18
CA GLU A 60 -10.51 -12.30 -10.13
C GLU A 60 -11.27 -12.59 -11.42
N LYS A 61 -11.98 -11.59 -11.97
CA LYS A 61 -12.75 -11.70 -13.21
C LYS A 61 -11.88 -11.73 -14.47
N LEU A 62 -10.87 -10.86 -14.55
CA LEU A 62 -10.03 -10.67 -15.74
C LEU A 62 -8.76 -11.54 -15.75
N GLY A 63 -8.40 -12.09 -14.58
CA GLY A 63 -7.26 -12.98 -14.40
C GLY A 63 -5.90 -12.31 -14.62
N LYS A 64 -4.87 -13.14 -14.85
CA LYS A 64 -3.49 -12.71 -15.01
C LYS A 64 -3.29 -11.63 -16.08
N LYS A 65 -4.08 -11.63 -17.16
CA LYS A 65 -3.95 -10.65 -18.25
C LYS A 65 -4.14 -9.20 -17.77
N ALA A 66 -5.08 -8.96 -16.82
CA ALA A 66 -5.29 -7.64 -16.26
C ALA A 66 -4.09 -7.19 -15.41
N THR A 67 -3.58 -8.10 -14.59
CA THR A 67 -2.43 -7.85 -13.72
C THR A 67 -1.16 -7.59 -14.54
N ASP A 68 -0.88 -8.40 -15.56
CA ASP A 68 0.29 -8.24 -16.44
C ASP A 68 0.29 -6.89 -17.17
N ARG A 69 -0.89 -6.36 -17.49
CA ARG A 69 -1.04 -5.05 -18.16
C ARG A 69 -0.73 -3.89 -17.20
N VAL A 70 -1.10 -4.02 -15.93
CA VAL A 70 -0.93 -2.95 -14.92
C VAL A 70 0.46 -2.97 -14.30
N ILE A 71 0.97 -4.13 -13.92
CA ILE A 71 2.20 -4.25 -13.10
C ILE A 71 3.32 -5.04 -13.77
N GLY A 72 3.08 -5.61 -14.94
CA GLY A 72 4.06 -6.43 -15.68
C GLY A 72 4.23 -7.86 -15.15
N SER A 73 4.50 -8.78 -16.04
CA SER A 73 4.61 -10.23 -15.74
C SER A 73 5.75 -10.58 -14.79
N LYS A 74 6.86 -9.83 -14.83
CA LYS A 74 8.06 -10.10 -14.00
C LYS A 74 7.77 -9.99 -12.49
N THR A 75 6.88 -9.11 -12.08
CA THR A 75 6.55 -8.90 -10.66
C THR A 75 5.79 -10.09 -10.09
N TYR A 76 4.86 -10.66 -10.85
CA TYR A 76 4.16 -11.88 -10.46
C TYR A 76 5.10 -13.08 -10.29
N GLU A 77 6.03 -13.29 -11.24
CA GLU A 77 6.97 -14.42 -11.18
C GLU A 77 7.87 -14.36 -9.93
N LYS A 78 8.27 -13.17 -9.50
CA LYS A 78 9.05 -12.99 -8.26
C LYS A 78 8.29 -13.44 -7.00
N LEU A 79 6.96 -13.32 -6.98
CA LEU A 79 6.13 -13.64 -5.82
C LEU A 79 5.38 -14.98 -5.95
N LYS A 80 5.51 -15.66 -7.08
CA LYS A 80 4.83 -16.94 -7.36
C LYS A 80 5.13 -18.02 -6.31
N PHE A 81 6.30 -17.96 -5.65
CA PHE A 81 6.65 -18.90 -4.58
C PHE A 81 5.71 -18.84 -3.37
N LEU A 82 4.99 -17.73 -3.18
CA LEU A 82 4.00 -17.55 -2.11
C LEU A 82 2.69 -18.30 -2.37
N HIS A 83 2.44 -18.73 -3.60
CA HIS A 83 1.18 -19.36 -3.98
C HIS A 83 0.82 -20.57 -3.10
N ASN A 84 1.81 -21.36 -2.70
CA ASN A 84 1.65 -22.59 -1.90
C ASN A 84 2.29 -22.48 -0.50
N SER A 85 2.58 -21.28 -0.01
CA SER A 85 3.21 -21.10 1.29
C SER A 85 2.18 -21.05 2.41
N ALA A 86 2.39 -21.82 3.49
CA ALA A 86 1.58 -21.71 4.71
C ALA A 86 1.69 -20.33 5.38
N SER A 87 2.80 -19.63 5.17
CA SER A 87 3.07 -18.29 5.73
C SER A 87 2.70 -17.15 4.77
N ARG A 88 1.91 -17.44 3.72
CA ARG A 88 1.55 -16.47 2.68
C ARG A 88 0.91 -15.21 3.25
N ASP A 89 -0.11 -15.36 4.10
CA ASP A 89 -0.88 -14.25 4.63
C ASP A 89 -0.01 -13.36 5.54
N SER A 90 0.87 -13.97 6.36
CA SER A 90 1.83 -13.24 7.18
C SER A 90 2.88 -12.50 6.35
N PHE A 91 3.32 -13.10 5.24
CA PHE A 91 4.27 -12.44 4.34
C PHE A 91 3.62 -11.28 3.60
N VAL A 92 2.38 -11.46 3.14
CA VAL A 92 1.61 -10.38 2.50
C VAL A 92 1.38 -9.25 3.50
N PHE A 93 0.99 -9.55 4.76
CA PHE A 93 0.86 -8.55 5.81
C PHE A 93 2.17 -7.77 6.02
N LEU A 94 3.30 -8.46 6.11
CA LEU A 94 4.61 -7.83 6.28
C LEU A 94 4.94 -6.88 5.13
N LEU A 95 4.67 -7.29 3.88
CA LEU A 95 4.89 -6.44 2.71
C LEU A 95 4.03 -5.18 2.73
N PHE A 96 2.77 -5.28 3.19
CA PHE A 96 1.91 -4.10 3.34
C PHE A 96 2.31 -3.20 4.52
N PHE A 97 2.89 -3.80 5.56
CA PHE A 97 3.31 -3.08 6.76
C PHE A 97 4.60 -2.27 6.53
N ILE A 98 5.54 -2.79 5.71
CA ILE A 98 6.82 -2.13 5.44
C ILE A 98 6.57 -0.83 4.64
N PRO A 99 7.00 0.34 5.15
CA PRO A 99 6.97 1.59 4.39
C PRO A 99 7.79 1.47 3.09
N GLY A 100 7.37 2.18 2.04
CA GLY A 100 8.07 2.18 0.75
C GLY A 100 7.80 0.96 -0.15
N THR A 101 7.07 -0.06 0.30
CA THR A 101 6.60 -1.11 -0.61
C THR A 101 5.45 -0.59 -1.48
N PRO A 102 5.39 -0.97 -2.78
CA PRO A 102 4.30 -0.56 -3.66
C PRO A 102 3.02 -1.34 -3.30
N LYS A 103 2.32 -0.88 -2.24
CA LYS A 103 1.15 -1.54 -1.65
C LYS A 103 0.04 -1.79 -2.68
N ASP A 104 -0.19 -0.84 -3.56
CA ASP A 104 -1.24 -0.94 -4.57
C ASP A 104 -0.90 -1.99 -5.64
N VAL A 105 0.38 -2.15 -5.99
CA VAL A 105 0.86 -3.27 -6.83
C VAL A 105 0.58 -4.62 -6.16
N LEU A 106 0.81 -4.73 -4.85
CA LEU A 106 0.52 -5.95 -4.10
C LEU A 106 -0.98 -6.28 -4.08
N THR A 107 -1.83 -5.26 -4.08
CA THR A 107 -3.29 -5.43 -4.16
C THR A 107 -3.71 -6.14 -5.46
N TYR A 108 -3.06 -5.83 -6.59
CA TYR A 108 -3.28 -6.54 -7.86
C TYR A 108 -2.73 -7.97 -7.88
N LEU A 109 -1.68 -8.24 -7.11
CA LEU A 109 -1.05 -9.56 -7.06
C LEU A 109 -1.75 -10.54 -6.12
N ALA A 110 -2.34 -10.05 -5.05
CA ALA A 110 -2.93 -10.88 -4.00
C ALA A 110 -4.00 -11.88 -4.49
N PRO A 111 -4.92 -11.53 -5.42
CA PRO A 111 -5.86 -12.49 -5.98
C PRO A 111 -5.17 -13.64 -6.71
N LEU A 112 -4.10 -13.33 -7.45
CA LEU A 112 -3.32 -14.35 -8.17
C LEU A 112 -2.54 -15.26 -7.21
N LEU A 113 -2.23 -14.78 -6.01
CA LEU A 113 -1.60 -15.55 -4.94
C LEU A 113 -2.64 -16.34 -4.11
N ARG A 114 -3.92 -16.30 -4.49
CA ARG A 114 -5.03 -16.95 -3.79
C ARG A 114 -5.22 -16.47 -2.33
N VAL A 115 -4.91 -15.21 -2.07
CA VAL A 115 -5.31 -14.56 -0.81
C VAL A 115 -6.79 -14.21 -0.91
N GLY A 116 -7.62 -14.67 0.00
CA GLY A 116 -9.05 -14.36 -0.03
C GLY A 116 -9.34 -12.87 0.15
N VAL A 117 -10.39 -12.36 -0.49
CA VAL A 117 -10.72 -10.92 -0.51
C VAL A 117 -10.84 -10.32 0.90
N TRP A 118 -11.55 -10.97 1.81
CA TRP A 118 -11.74 -10.47 3.17
C TRP A 118 -10.46 -10.44 3.99
N ARG A 119 -9.59 -11.46 3.79
CA ARG A 119 -8.27 -11.50 4.42
C ARG A 119 -7.38 -10.39 3.88
N LEU A 120 -7.36 -10.19 2.56
CA LEU A 120 -6.61 -9.09 1.96
C LEU A 120 -7.09 -7.74 2.46
N THR A 121 -8.41 -7.53 2.51
CA THR A 121 -9.00 -6.27 3.00
C THR A 121 -8.60 -5.99 4.46
N ALA A 122 -8.66 -7.01 5.32
CA ALA A 122 -8.23 -6.87 6.72
C ALA A 122 -6.71 -6.59 6.82
N ILE A 123 -5.89 -7.30 6.03
CA ILE A 123 -4.44 -7.09 5.98
C ILE A 123 -4.12 -5.67 5.52
N THR A 124 -4.73 -5.21 4.43
CA THR A 124 -4.50 -3.86 3.89
C THR A 124 -4.91 -2.78 4.88
N ALA A 125 -6.11 -2.88 5.45
CA ALA A 125 -6.60 -1.89 6.42
C ALA A 125 -5.67 -1.81 7.65
N LEU A 126 -5.33 -2.94 8.28
CA LEU A 126 -4.50 -2.95 9.48
C LEU A 126 -3.05 -2.54 9.22
N ALA A 127 -2.46 -3.04 8.13
CA ALA A 127 -1.05 -2.81 7.85
C ALA A 127 -0.77 -1.39 7.31
N ARG A 128 -1.77 -0.71 6.73
CA ARG A 128 -1.64 0.67 6.25
C ARG A 128 -1.78 1.71 7.36
N ILE A 129 -2.50 1.44 8.45
CA ILE A 129 -2.76 2.42 9.52
C ILE A 129 -1.49 3.18 9.94
N PRO A 130 -0.37 2.55 10.29
CA PRO A 130 0.81 3.29 10.77
C PRO A 130 1.36 4.27 9.74
N SER A 131 1.41 3.89 8.45
CA SER A 131 1.90 4.79 7.38
C SER A 131 0.91 5.91 7.10
N VAL A 132 -0.39 5.61 7.01
CA VAL A 132 -1.43 6.61 6.73
C VAL A 132 -1.54 7.62 7.88
N VAL A 133 -1.44 7.17 9.14
CA VAL A 133 -1.38 8.08 10.32
C VAL A 133 -0.20 9.02 10.20
N SER A 134 1.00 8.50 9.86
CA SER A 134 2.20 9.32 9.70
C SER A 134 2.02 10.38 8.61
N SER A 135 1.56 9.97 7.42
CA SER A 135 1.35 10.86 6.28
C SER A 135 0.28 11.92 6.55
N THR A 136 -0.87 11.52 7.11
CA THR A 136 -1.96 12.46 7.43
C THR A 136 -1.57 13.41 8.57
N TYR A 137 -0.78 12.96 9.53
CA TYR A 137 -0.25 13.80 10.60
C TYR A 137 0.71 14.86 10.06
N VAL A 138 1.60 14.49 9.13
CA VAL A 138 2.46 15.45 8.41
C VAL A 138 1.60 16.51 7.71
N GLY A 139 0.60 16.08 6.94
CA GLY A 139 -0.31 16.98 6.24
C GLY A 139 -1.04 17.95 7.17
N ALA A 140 -1.57 17.46 8.29
CA ALA A 140 -2.27 18.27 9.28
C ALA A 140 -1.37 19.30 9.97
N ASN A 141 -0.09 19.01 10.17
CA ASN A 141 0.88 19.96 10.72
C ASN A 141 1.35 20.99 9.67
N LEU A 142 1.44 20.60 8.39
CA LEU A 142 1.68 21.54 7.29
C LEU A 142 0.58 22.59 7.22
N SER A 143 -0.68 22.21 7.40
CA SER A 143 -1.81 23.17 7.39
C SER A 143 -1.76 24.19 8.54
N LYS A 144 -1.05 23.87 9.64
CA LYS A 144 -0.83 24.74 10.81
C LYS A 144 0.42 25.60 10.71
N GLY A 145 1.17 25.53 9.60
CA GLY A 145 2.41 26.26 9.39
C GLY A 145 3.65 25.65 10.07
N ASN A 146 3.56 24.48 10.65
CA ASN A 146 4.66 23.78 11.33
C ASN A 146 5.56 23.04 10.33
N LEU A 147 6.21 23.77 9.43
CA LEU A 147 7.05 23.22 8.36
C LEU A 147 8.22 22.37 8.90
N THR A 148 8.93 22.85 9.91
CA THR A 148 10.12 22.17 10.45
C THR A 148 9.75 20.79 11.00
N PHE A 149 8.68 20.71 11.76
CA PHE A 149 8.23 19.43 12.33
C PHE A 149 7.74 18.48 11.23
N SER A 150 6.99 18.97 10.26
CA SER A 150 6.52 18.18 9.11
C SER A 150 7.67 17.61 8.29
N LEU A 151 8.73 18.40 8.05
CA LEU A 151 9.94 17.96 7.37
C LEU A 151 10.69 16.89 8.15
N LEU A 152 10.80 17.01 9.48
CA LEU A 152 11.44 16.00 10.32
C LEU A 152 10.68 14.65 10.29
N VAL A 153 9.35 14.69 10.41
CA VAL A 153 8.53 13.47 10.34
C VAL A 153 8.60 12.87 8.94
N PHE A 154 8.53 13.69 7.89
CA PHE A 154 8.66 13.21 6.51
C PHE A 154 10.02 12.56 6.24
N ALA A 155 11.12 13.21 6.67
CA ALA A 155 12.47 12.65 6.56
C ALA A 155 12.60 11.33 7.35
N GLY A 156 12.06 11.26 8.56
CA GLY A 156 12.07 10.04 9.38
C GLY A 156 11.31 8.90 8.72
N THR A 157 10.13 9.18 8.16
CA THR A 157 9.33 8.16 7.44
C THR A 157 9.99 7.74 6.12
N ALA A 158 10.64 8.66 5.39
CA ALA A 158 11.39 8.34 4.18
C ALA A 158 12.59 7.43 4.49
N VAL A 159 13.33 7.71 5.56
CA VAL A 159 14.44 6.85 6.03
C VAL A 159 13.93 5.49 6.45
N ALA A 160 12.83 5.42 7.22
CA ALA A 160 12.22 4.14 7.60
C ALA A 160 11.76 3.35 6.37
N GLY A 161 11.19 4.03 5.36
CA GLY A 161 10.81 3.43 4.09
C GLY A 161 12.00 2.87 3.31
N ALA A 162 13.08 3.65 3.19
CA ALA A 162 14.30 3.22 2.52
C ALA A 162 14.93 2.00 3.21
N LEU A 163 15.00 2.00 4.55
CA LEU A 163 15.45 0.85 5.33
C LEU A 163 14.54 -0.37 5.12
N GLY A 164 13.23 -0.16 5.06
CA GLY A 164 12.25 -1.22 4.77
C GLY A 164 12.48 -1.86 3.41
N ILE A 165 12.78 -1.09 2.36
CA ILE A 165 13.10 -1.59 1.02
C ILE A 165 14.39 -2.44 1.06
N VAL A 166 15.45 -1.92 1.69
CA VAL A 166 16.73 -2.65 1.81
C VAL A 166 16.54 -3.98 2.57
N ILE A 167 15.80 -3.96 3.67
CA ILE A 167 15.51 -5.17 4.45
C ILE A 167 14.70 -6.16 3.62
N ASN A 168 13.70 -5.69 2.87
CA ASN A 168 12.88 -6.53 1.99
C ASN A 168 13.73 -7.20 0.90
N ASP A 169 14.62 -6.45 0.24
CA ASP A 169 15.53 -6.98 -0.78
C ASP A 169 16.48 -8.03 -0.20
N LEU A 170 17.04 -7.78 0.98
CA LEU A 170 17.89 -8.75 1.68
C LEU A 170 17.14 -10.04 2.05
N ILE A 171 15.87 -9.94 2.46
CA ILE A 171 15.03 -11.10 2.80
C ILE A 171 14.71 -11.90 1.54
N LEU A 172 14.38 -11.24 0.44
CA LEU A 172 14.08 -11.88 -0.85
C LEU A 172 15.30 -12.58 -1.42
N ASP A 173 16.48 -11.95 -1.39
CA ASP A 173 17.73 -12.53 -1.88
C ASP A 173 18.15 -13.76 -1.07
N ARG A 174 18.05 -13.71 0.24
CA ARG A 174 18.34 -14.87 1.12
C ARG A 174 17.42 -16.06 0.83
N LYS A 175 16.12 -15.82 0.58
CA LYS A 175 15.16 -16.89 0.24
C LYS A 175 15.41 -17.47 -1.15
N THR A 176 15.81 -16.65 -2.10
CA THR A 176 16.12 -17.07 -3.48
C THR A 176 17.40 -17.91 -3.51
N LYS A 177 18.42 -17.52 -2.74
CA LYS A 177 19.70 -18.26 -2.63
C LYS A 177 19.52 -19.63 -1.96
N LYS A 178 18.79 -19.69 -0.84
CA LYS A 178 18.48 -20.99 -0.16
C LYS A 178 17.69 -21.97 -1.05
N ARG A 179 17.03 -21.50 -2.08
CA ARG A 179 16.26 -22.33 -3.01
C ARG A 179 17.11 -22.86 -4.15
N LYS A 180 18.13 -22.11 -4.59
CA LYS A 180 19.13 -22.58 -5.58
C LYS A 180 20.05 -23.64 -4.99
N ASP A 181 20.34 -23.58 -3.68
CA ASP A 181 21.21 -24.55 -2.99
C ASP A 181 20.48 -25.87 -2.64
N LYS A 182 19.15 -25.94 -2.87
CA LYS A 182 18.33 -27.15 -2.60
C LYS A 182 17.77 -27.81 -3.87
N ALA A 183 18.08 -27.27 -5.05
CA ALA A 183 17.69 -27.81 -6.37
C ALA A 183 18.90 -28.38 -7.11
#